data_cf12091ced1d6d7b2fb3f16b089d1233
#
_entry.id   cf12091ced1d6d7b2fb3f16b089d1233
#
_cell.length_a   1.000
_cell.length_b   1.000
_cell.length_c   1.000
_cell.angle_alpha   90.00
_cell.angle_beta   90.00
_cell.angle_gamma   90.00
#
_symmetry.space_group_name_H-M   'P 1'
#
loop_
_entity.id
_entity.type
_entity.pdbx_description
1 polymer ?
#
loop_
_entity_poly.entity_id
_entity_poly.type
_entity_poly.pdbx_seq_one_letter_code
_entity_poly.pdbx_strand_id
1 'polypeptide(L)'
;MQARIQQLIAELEALTAQTEQEVEDLRIKYISKKGLVSQLFDEFKTLSGEEKRALGQPLNALKTLATDRINALREALKQQSSDEASIDWSRTPYPVALGTRHPLTLVQQEISEIFARLGFSIAEGPEIEDDWHVFSSLNFAEDHPARDMQDTFFVRNTPGTLLRTHTSSVQSRVMSASQPPIRIICPGRVYRNEAISYRAHCFFHQVEALYVDQNVSFADLKQVLLFFAQEMFGADTKIRLRPSYFPFTEPSAEMDISCNICGGKGCNFCKHTGWVEILGCGMVDPNVLESCGIDSTKYSGYALGMGIERITNLKYRVSDLRLFSENDVRFLEQFKAAH
;
A
#
# COMPACT_ATOMS: atom_id res chain seq x y z
N MET A 1 -22.67 -38.55 65.57
CA MET A 1 -22.68 -38.92 64.15
C MET A 1 -23.57 -37.99 63.31
N GLN A 2 -24.84 -37.75 63.70
CA GLN A 2 -25.77 -36.91 62.90
C GLN A 2 -25.25 -35.47 62.60
N ALA A 3 -24.70 -34.78 63.62
CA ALA A 3 -24.10 -33.46 63.42
C ALA A 3 -22.93 -33.46 62.44
N ARG A 4 -22.12 -34.52 62.41
CA ARG A 4 -20.97 -34.70 61.50
C ARG A 4 -21.41 -34.98 60.06
N ILE A 5 -22.53 -35.71 59.88
CA ILE A 5 -23.16 -35.91 58.57
C ILE A 5 -23.67 -34.56 58.00
N GLN A 6 -24.37 -33.76 58.81
CA GLN A 6 -24.88 -32.44 58.41
C GLN A 6 -23.72 -31.47 58.04
N GLN A 7 -22.66 -31.46 58.81
CA GLN A 7 -21.47 -30.67 58.54
C GLN A 7 -20.85 -31.05 57.18
N LEU A 8 -20.69 -32.36 56.96
CA LEU A 8 -20.10 -32.86 55.67
C LEU A 8 -21.02 -32.59 54.47
N ILE A 9 -22.36 -32.57 54.65
CA ILE A 9 -23.29 -32.18 53.61
C ILE A 9 -23.06 -30.73 53.23
N ALA A 10 -22.98 -29.82 54.20
CA ALA A 10 -22.74 -28.38 53.95
C ALA A 10 -21.35 -28.15 53.28
N GLU A 11 -20.32 -28.88 53.73
CA GLU A 11 -18.99 -28.81 53.09
C GLU A 11 -19.04 -29.28 51.64
N LEU A 12 -19.75 -30.37 51.33
CA LEU A 12 -19.87 -30.90 49.96
C LEU A 12 -20.66 -29.96 49.03
N GLU A 13 -21.69 -29.32 49.52
CA GLU A 13 -22.47 -28.33 48.75
C GLU A 13 -21.62 -27.11 48.37
N ALA A 14 -20.73 -26.66 49.25
CA ALA A 14 -19.83 -25.54 49.05
C ALA A 14 -18.58 -25.83 48.22
N LEU A 15 -18.33 -27.10 47.80
CA LEU A 15 -17.15 -27.47 47.06
C LEU A 15 -17.09 -26.79 45.70
N THR A 16 -15.92 -26.23 45.38
CA THR A 16 -15.54 -25.71 44.08
C THR A 16 -14.18 -26.33 43.69
N ALA A 17 -13.92 -26.47 42.39
CA ALA A 17 -12.63 -26.89 41.87
C ALA A 17 -12.36 -26.14 40.56
N GLN A 18 -11.11 -25.77 40.32
CA GLN A 18 -10.67 -25.07 39.13
C GLN A 18 -9.79 -25.93 38.21
N THR A 19 -9.29 -27.06 38.74
CA THR A 19 -8.41 -27.99 38.01
C THR A 19 -8.86 -29.44 38.18
N GLU A 20 -8.51 -30.32 37.21
CA GLU A 20 -8.78 -31.75 37.32
C GLU A 20 -8.07 -32.38 38.52
N GLN A 21 -6.89 -31.87 38.88
CA GLN A 21 -6.14 -32.35 40.04
C GLN A 21 -6.91 -32.06 41.34
N GLU A 22 -7.49 -30.88 41.47
CA GLU A 22 -8.32 -30.53 42.62
C GLU A 22 -9.56 -31.42 42.75
N VAL A 23 -10.21 -31.76 41.65
CA VAL A 23 -11.35 -32.68 41.64
C VAL A 23 -10.93 -34.06 42.09
N GLU A 24 -9.76 -34.53 41.67
CA GLU A 24 -9.22 -35.85 42.10
C GLU A 24 -8.84 -35.85 43.58
N ASP A 25 -8.25 -34.77 44.09
CA ASP A 25 -7.92 -34.62 45.51
C ASP A 25 -9.20 -34.60 46.37
N LEU A 26 -10.27 -33.92 45.91
CA LEU A 26 -11.58 -33.97 46.59
C LEU A 26 -12.18 -35.37 46.55
N ARG A 27 -12.07 -36.09 45.43
CA ARG A 27 -12.50 -37.48 45.34
C ARG A 27 -11.78 -38.37 46.36
N ILE A 28 -10.46 -38.24 46.49
CA ILE A 28 -9.65 -38.97 47.45
C ILE A 28 -10.05 -38.63 48.88
N LYS A 29 -10.24 -37.35 49.19
CA LYS A 29 -10.61 -36.86 50.52
C LYS A 29 -11.97 -37.36 50.99
N TYR A 30 -12.97 -37.40 50.11
CA TYR A 30 -14.33 -37.71 50.51
C TYR A 30 -14.76 -39.15 50.21
N ILE A 31 -14.43 -39.73 49.05
CA ILE A 31 -15.00 -40.98 48.52
C ILE A 31 -14.05 -42.17 48.58
N SER A 32 -12.73 -41.96 48.70
CA SER A 32 -11.77 -43.06 48.69
C SER A 32 -12.01 -44.07 49.83
N LYS A 33 -11.36 -45.23 49.79
CA LYS A 33 -11.45 -46.23 50.86
C LYS A 33 -11.10 -45.69 52.25
N LYS A 34 -10.24 -44.69 52.32
CA LYS A 34 -9.86 -43.97 53.56
C LYS A 34 -10.49 -42.58 53.64
N GLY A 35 -11.42 -42.26 52.77
CA GLY A 35 -12.10 -40.97 52.72
C GLY A 35 -13.09 -40.77 53.84
N LEU A 36 -13.48 -39.52 54.09
CA LEU A 36 -14.33 -39.12 55.20
C LEU A 36 -15.70 -39.83 55.20
N VAL A 37 -16.29 -40.04 54.01
CA VAL A 37 -17.56 -40.78 53.89
C VAL A 37 -17.37 -42.23 54.24
N SER A 38 -16.27 -42.90 53.80
CA SER A 38 -15.98 -44.30 54.12
C SER A 38 -15.75 -44.51 55.61
N GLN A 39 -15.05 -43.59 56.28
CA GLN A 39 -14.81 -43.63 57.72
C GLN A 39 -16.16 -43.57 58.49
N LEU A 40 -17.11 -42.74 58.08
CA LEU A 40 -18.44 -42.72 58.69
C LEU A 40 -19.23 -44.00 58.48
N PHE A 41 -19.03 -44.69 57.34
CA PHE A 41 -19.63 -46.01 57.12
C PHE A 41 -19.01 -47.05 58.03
N ASP A 42 -17.72 -46.97 58.32
CA ASP A 42 -17.07 -47.88 59.27
C ASP A 42 -17.48 -47.65 60.72
N GLU A 43 -17.60 -46.38 61.15
CA GLU A 43 -18.20 -46.00 62.44
C GLU A 43 -19.68 -46.48 62.56
N PHE A 44 -20.44 -46.37 61.46
CA PHE A 44 -21.86 -46.79 61.41
C PHE A 44 -22.01 -48.33 61.71
N LYS A 45 -21.05 -49.16 61.28
CA LYS A 45 -21.07 -50.61 61.53
C LYS A 45 -21.05 -50.95 62.98
N THR A 46 -20.49 -50.11 63.82
CA THR A 46 -20.30 -50.38 65.30
C THR A 46 -21.50 -49.89 66.15
N LEU A 47 -22.51 -49.21 65.56
CA LEU A 47 -23.64 -48.65 66.25
C LEU A 47 -24.72 -49.66 66.57
N SER A 48 -25.62 -49.31 67.54
CA SER A 48 -26.75 -50.12 67.94
C SER A 48 -27.85 -50.19 66.83
N GLY A 49 -28.77 -51.16 66.93
CA GLY A 49 -29.80 -51.40 65.92
C GLY A 49 -30.77 -50.24 65.73
N GLU A 50 -31.10 -49.46 66.77
CA GLU A 50 -31.97 -48.28 66.68
C GLU A 50 -31.27 -47.08 66.00
N GLU A 51 -30.01 -46.87 66.38
CA GLU A 51 -29.18 -45.82 65.77
C GLU A 51 -28.92 -46.07 64.28
N LYS A 52 -28.73 -47.36 63.91
CA LYS A 52 -28.58 -47.75 62.49
C LYS A 52 -29.81 -47.43 61.65
N ARG A 53 -31.03 -47.63 62.22
CA ARG A 53 -32.27 -47.29 61.51
C ARG A 53 -32.41 -45.79 61.31
N ALA A 54 -31.99 -44.96 62.30
CA ALA A 54 -32.12 -43.50 62.23
C ALA A 54 -31.07 -42.85 61.29
N LEU A 55 -29.86 -43.42 61.19
CA LEU A 55 -28.73 -42.82 60.47
C LEU A 55 -28.47 -43.42 59.10
N GLY A 56 -29.08 -44.57 58.78
CA GLY A 56 -28.81 -45.28 57.51
C GLY A 56 -29.23 -44.47 56.27
N GLN A 57 -30.39 -43.85 56.30
CA GLN A 57 -30.86 -43.03 55.19
C GLN A 57 -30.04 -41.74 55.01
N PRO A 58 -29.76 -40.92 56.06
CA PRO A 58 -28.88 -39.77 55.96
C PRO A 58 -27.45 -40.08 55.46
N LEU A 59 -26.90 -41.20 55.89
CA LEU A 59 -25.53 -41.62 55.49
C LEU A 59 -25.47 -42.04 54.02
N ASN A 60 -26.48 -42.73 53.50
CA ASN A 60 -26.58 -43.04 52.09
C ASN A 60 -26.79 -41.77 51.24
N ALA A 61 -27.61 -40.83 51.69
CA ALA A 61 -27.80 -39.53 51.02
C ALA A 61 -26.48 -38.75 50.93
N LEU A 62 -25.69 -38.73 52.03
CA LEU A 62 -24.35 -38.10 52.01
C LEU A 62 -23.41 -38.74 50.98
N LYS A 63 -23.42 -40.08 50.88
CA LYS A 63 -22.59 -40.79 49.87
C LYS A 63 -22.99 -40.44 48.43
N THR A 64 -24.29 -40.41 48.15
CA THR A 64 -24.82 -40.03 46.85
C THR A 64 -24.46 -38.60 46.54
N LEU A 65 -24.72 -37.64 47.47
CA LEU A 65 -24.38 -36.23 47.30
C LEU A 65 -22.87 -36.02 47.01
N ALA A 66 -22.00 -36.72 47.74
CA ALA A 66 -20.56 -36.61 47.52
C ALA A 66 -20.14 -37.10 46.10
N THR A 67 -20.75 -38.19 45.65
CA THR A 67 -20.47 -38.76 44.32
C THR A 67 -20.99 -37.82 43.22
N ASP A 68 -22.22 -37.33 43.33
CA ASP A 68 -22.84 -36.48 42.33
C ASP A 68 -22.13 -35.11 42.25
N ARG A 69 -21.75 -34.53 43.41
CA ARG A 69 -21.05 -33.24 43.40
C ARG A 69 -19.68 -33.32 42.75
N ILE A 70 -18.90 -34.37 43.02
CA ILE A 70 -17.58 -34.56 42.40
C ILE A 70 -17.70 -34.82 40.89
N ASN A 71 -18.72 -35.57 40.48
CA ASN A 71 -18.97 -35.82 39.05
C ASN A 71 -19.39 -34.51 38.35
N ALA A 72 -20.26 -33.72 38.94
CA ALA A 72 -20.68 -32.43 38.41
C ALA A 72 -19.52 -31.44 38.23
N LEU A 73 -18.60 -31.39 39.23
CA LEU A 73 -17.37 -30.58 39.11
C LEU A 73 -16.47 -31.06 37.97
N ARG A 74 -16.32 -32.37 37.80
CA ARG A 74 -15.55 -32.96 36.70
C ARG A 74 -16.14 -32.66 35.34
N GLU A 75 -17.47 -32.73 35.20
CA GLU A 75 -18.15 -32.42 33.93
C GLU A 75 -18.10 -30.94 33.61
N ALA A 76 -18.24 -30.06 34.59
CA ALA A 76 -18.11 -28.62 34.40
C ALA A 76 -16.73 -28.21 33.86
N LEU A 77 -15.66 -28.82 34.39
CA LEU A 77 -14.30 -28.59 33.87
C LEU A 77 -14.10 -29.13 32.45
N LYS A 78 -14.71 -30.28 32.13
CA LYS A 78 -14.67 -30.80 30.74
C LYS A 78 -15.40 -29.91 29.75
N GLN A 79 -16.53 -29.33 30.14
CA GLN A 79 -17.25 -28.38 29.29
C GLN A 79 -16.46 -27.09 29.08
N GLN A 80 -15.82 -26.53 30.12
CA GLN A 80 -14.93 -25.38 29.95
C GLN A 80 -13.74 -25.64 29.02
N SER A 81 -13.16 -26.83 29.04
CA SER A 81 -12.05 -27.21 28.16
C SER A 81 -12.49 -27.53 26.73
N SER A 82 -13.77 -27.81 26.49
CA SER A 82 -14.29 -28.08 25.14
C SER A 82 -14.73 -26.79 24.41
N ASP A 83 -14.98 -25.69 25.11
CA ASP A 83 -15.35 -24.41 24.53
C ASP A 83 -14.13 -23.60 24.04
N GLU A 84 -12.93 -23.88 24.49
CA GLU A 84 -11.71 -23.44 23.82
C GLU A 84 -11.49 -24.31 22.59
N ALA A 85 -11.99 -23.86 21.42
CA ALA A 85 -11.62 -24.45 20.15
C ALA A 85 -10.10 -24.40 20.04
N SER A 86 -9.44 -25.53 20.33
CA SER A 86 -7.99 -25.62 20.26
C SER A 86 -7.57 -25.42 18.81
N ILE A 87 -7.08 -24.21 18.52
CA ILE A 87 -6.50 -23.90 17.22
C ILE A 87 -5.32 -24.85 17.03
N ASP A 88 -5.43 -25.72 16.07
CA ASP A 88 -4.33 -26.62 15.72
C ASP A 88 -3.23 -25.82 15.00
N TRP A 89 -2.25 -25.38 15.75
CA TRP A 89 -1.09 -24.64 15.26
C TRP A 89 -0.18 -25.47 14.35
N SER A 90 -0.36 -26.79 14.27
CA SER A 90 0.40 -27.64 13.35
C SER A 90 -0.16 -27.64 11.93
N ARG A 91 -1.38 -27.15 11.73
CA ARG A 91 -2.00 -27.03 10.39
C ARG A 91 -1.28 -26.01 9.56
N THR A 92 -0.83 -26.41 8.40
CA THR A 92 -0.29 -25.47 7.41
C THR A 92 -1.39 -24.44 7.03
N PRO A 93 -1.11 -23.13 7.13
CA PRO A 93 -2.09 -22.13 6.71
C PRO A 93 -2.39 -22.32 5.22
N TYR A 94 -3.64 -22.08 4.82
CA TYR A 94 -3.99 -22.08 3.41
C TYR A 94 -3.15 -21.01 2.71
N PRO A 95 -2.38 -21.35 1.65
CA PRO A 95 -1.53 -20.38 0.98
C PRO A 95 -2.39 -19.29 0.35
N VAL A 96 -2.36 -18.11 0.93
CA VAL A 96 -2.94 -16.91 0.32
C VAL A 96 -1.93 -16.36 -0.67
N ALA A 97 -2.27 -16.36 -1.95
CA ALA A 97 -1.43 -15.74 -2.97
C ALA A 97 -1.38 -14.23 -2.71
N LEU A 98 -0.20 -13.72 -2.39
CA LEU A 98 0.03 -12.28 -2.30
C LEU A 98 -0.05 -11.68 -3.71
N GLY A 99 -0.76 -10.57 -3.84
CA GLY A 99 -0.76 -9.76 -5.06
C GLY A 99 0.59 -9.12 -5.33
N THR A 100 0.69 -8.43 -6.45
CA THR A 100 1.87 -7.64 -6.83
C THR A 100 1.48 -6.18 -6.97
N ARG A 101 2.47 -5.28 -6.80
CA ARG A 101 2.29 -3.89 -7.21
C ARG A 101 2.43 -3.80 -8.73
N HIS A 102 1.62 -2.96 -9.35
CA HIS A 102 1.76 -2.70 -10.78
C HIS A 102 3.10 -2.03 -11.09
N PRO A 103 3.84 -2.42 -12.16
CA PRO A 103 5.17 -1.88 -12.44
C PRO A 103 5.19 -0.37 -12.65
N LEU A 104 4.14 0.23 -13.21
CA LEU A 104 4.03 1.70 -13.30
C LEU A 104 3.96 2.36 -11.92
N THR A 105 3.24 1.76 -10.98
CA THR A 105 3.15 2.27 -9.60
C THR A 105 4.50 2.21 -8.89
N LEU A 106 5.26 1.12 -9.08
CA LEU A 106 6.61 0.99 -8.52
C LEU A 106 7.54 2.08 -9.05
N VAL A 107 7.53 2.29 -10.37
CA VAL A 107 8.38 3.32 -11.01
C VAL A 107 7.93 4.73 -10.62
N GLN A 108 6.63 5.01 -10.56
CA GLN A 108 6.12 6.30 -10.10
C GLN A 108 6.55 6.59 -8.65
N GLN A 109 6.46 5.59 -7.77
CA GLN A 109 6.89 5.73 -6.38
C GLN A 109 8.38 6.04 -6.30
N GLU A 110 9.22 5.30 -7.02
CA GLU A 110 10.67 5.52 -7.07
C GLU A 110 11.04 6.91 -7.59
N ILE A 111 10.40 7.37 -8.69
CA ILE A 111 10.55 8.74 -9.20
C ILE A 111 10.21 9.75 -8.09
N SER A 112 9.07 9.56 -7.42
CA SER A 112 8.62 10.44 -6.34
C SER A 112 9.60 10.49 -5.17
N GLU A 113 10.17 9.36 -4.77
CA GLU A 113 11.17 9.27 -3.71
C GLU A 113 12.49 9.97 -4.09
N ILE A 114 12.93 9.84 -5.36
CA ILE A 114 14.12 10.54 -5.87
C ILE A 114 13.90 12.07 -5.78
N PHE A 115 12.77 12.58 -6.26
CA PHE A 115 12.48 14.01 -6.21
C PHE A 115 12.19 14.52 -4.77
N ALA A 116 11.60 13.71 -3.91
CA ALA A 116 11.42 14.06 -2.49
C ALA A 116 12.76 14.33 -1.78
N ARG A 117 13.80 13.57 -2.10
CA ARG A 117 15.17 13.81 -1.57
C ARG A 117 15.78 15.13 -2.07
N LEU A 118 15.29 15.64 -3.20
CA LEU A 118 15.65 16.98 -3.71
C LEU A 118 14.75 18.09 -3.16
N GLY A 119 13.82 17.77 -2.24
CA GLY A 119 12.91 18.72 -1.61
C GLY A 119 11.68 19.09 -2.44
N PHE A 120 11.32 18.27 -3.43
CA PHE A 120 10.06 18.43 -4.17
C PHE A 120 8.89 17.82 -3.38
N SER A 121 7.76 18.50 -3.41
CA SER A 121 6.47 17.99 -2.93
C SER A 121 5.59 17.52 -4.08
N ILE A 122 4.65 16.61 -3.79
CA ILE A 122 3.69 16.14 -4.79
C ILE A 122 2.53 17.13 -4.86
N ALA A 123 2.16 17.53 -6.07
CA ALA A 123 0.96 18.29 -6.36
C ALA A 123 0.04 17.49 -7.29
N GLU A 124 -1.25 17.48 -6.99
CA GLU A 124 -2.26 16.78 -7.76
C GLU A 124 -3.29 17.75 -8.35
N GLY A 125 -3.93 17.37 -9.44
CA GLY A 125 -4.97 18.15 -10.09
C GLY A 125 -5.93 17.27 -10.89
N PRO A 126 -7.04 17.86 -11.39
CA PRO A 126 -8.07 17.12 -12.10
C PRO A 126 -7.58 16.58 -13.44
N GLU A 127 -8.16 15.47 -13.89
CA GLU A 127 -7.94 14.92 -15.24
C GLU A 127 -8.79 15.63 -16.30
N ILE A 128 -9.97 16.14 -15.89
CA ILE A 128 -10.84 16.97 -16.73
C ILE A 128 -10.47 18.41 -16.45
N GLU A 129 -10.03 19.11 -17.48
CA GLU A 129 -9.46 20.45 -17.38
C GLU A 129 -10.12 21.44 -18.35
N ASP A 130 -9.87 22.71 -18.14
CA ASP A 130 -10.19 23.74 -19.09
C ASP A 130 -9.02 24.05 -20.04
N ASP A 131 -9.35 24.69 -21.15
CA ASP A 131 -8.38 25.09 -22.17
C ASP A 131 -7.27 26.00 -21.62
N TRP A 132 -7.63 26.89 -20.68
CA TRP A 132 -6.67 27.87 -20.16
C TRP A 132 -5.51 27.17 -19.41
N HIS A 133 -5.83 26.21 -18.49
CA HIS A 133 -4.80 25.51 -17.73
C HIS A 133 -3.97 24.53 -18.57
N VAL A 134 -4.56 23.98 -19.66
CA VAL A 134 -3.84 23.01 -20.50
C VAL A 134 -3.02 23.71 -21.58
N PHE A 135 -3.48 24.83 -22.10
CA PHE A 135 -2.85 25.45 -23.27
C PHE A 135 -2.51 26.94 -23.08
N SER A 136 -3.50 27.80 -22.80
CA SER A 136 -3.28 29.25 -22.87
C SER A 136 -2.28 29.74 -21.83
N SER A 137 -2.35 29.28 -20.59
CA SER A 137 -1.39 29.64 -19.53
C SER A 137 0.02 29.11 -19.79
N LEU A 138 0.15 28.12 -20.66
CA LEU A 138 1.40 27.44 -21.02
C LEU A 138 1.96 27.94 -22.36
N ASN A 139 1.58 29.13 -22.78
CA ASN A 139 2.08 29.81 -23.97
C ASN A 139 1.81 29.05 -25.30
N PHE A 140 0.77 28.22 -25.36
CA PHE A 140 0.34 27.63 -26.61
C PHE A 140 -0.46 28.65 -27.43
N ALA A 141 -0.09 28.85 -28.70
CA ALA A 141 -0.84 29.68 -29.63
C ALA A 141 -2.26 29.12 -29.85
N GLU A 142 -3.21 30.00 -30.25
CA GLU A 142 -4.60 29.57 -30.46
C GLU A 142 -4.75 28.55 -31.61
N ASP A 143 -3.88 28.64 -32.62
CA ASP A 143 -3.82 27.76 -33.79
C ASP A 143 -2.81 26.61 -33.65
N HIS A 144 -2.30 26.37 -32.44
CA HIS A 144 -1.32 25.31 -32.23
C HIS A 144 -1.92 23.90 -32.48
N PRO A 145 -1.26 23.03 -33.25
CA PRO A 145 -1.82 21.71 -33.61
C PRO A 145 -2.26 20.85 -32.41
N ALA A 146 -1.58 20.94 -31.26
CA ALA A 146 -1.96 20.19 -30.06
C ALA A 146 -3.38 20.52 -29.54
N ARG A 147 -3.94 21.65 -29.94
CA ARG A 147 -5.34 22.04 -29.62
C ARG A 147 -6.37 21.41 -30.57
N ASP A 148 -5.92 20.68 -31.60
CA ASP A 148 -6.83 20.05 -32.56
C ASP A 148 -7.51 18.82 -31.90
N MET A 149 -8.74 18.55 -32.29
CA MET A 149 -9.52 17.36 -31.90
C MET A 149 -8.87 16.04 -32.37
N GLN A 150 -7.92 16.09 -33.29
CA GLN A 150 -7.14 14.94 -33.71
C GLN A 150 -6.16 14.47 -32.62
N ASP A 151 -5.67 15.37 -31.77
CA ASP A 151 -4.67 15.08 -30.75
C ASP A 151 -5.23 15.16 -29.32
N THR A 152 -6.38 15.81 -29.11
CA THR A 152 -6.98 16.09 -27.80
C THR A 152 -8.41 15.55 -27.70
N PHE A 153 -8.75 14.94 -26.56
CA PHE A 153 -10.11 14.54 -26.24
C PHE A 153 -10.89 15.69 -25.58
N PHE A 154 -11.84 16.24 -26.29
CA PHE A 154 -12.77 17.26 -25.78
C PHE A 154 -14.02 16.62 -25.17
N VAL A 155 -14.52 17.19 -24.10
CA VAL A 155 -15.78 16.75 -23.47
C VAL A 155 -16.95 17.25 -24.29
N ARG A 156 -17.80 16.32 -24.75
CA ARG A 156 -18.96 16.67 -25.59
C ARG A 156 -19.90 17.61 -24.85
N ASN A 157 -20.40 18.64 -25.59
CA ASN A 157 -21.35 19.64 -25.09
C ASN A 157 -20.82 20.56 -23.97
N THR A 158 -19.52 20.58 -23.71
CA THR A 158 -18.89 21.50 -22.74
C THR A 158 -17.71 22.19 -23.43
N PRO A 159 -17.94 23.28 -24.14
CA PRO A 159 -16.88 24.02 -24.87
C PRO A 159 -15.72 24.39 -23.95
N GLY A 160 -14.50 24.21 -24.44
CA GLY A 160 -13.29 24.52 -23.67
C GLY A 160 -12.93 23.51 -22.54
N THR A 161 -13.69 22.41 -22.41
CA THR A 161 -13.39 21.35 -21.43
C THR A 161 -12.82 20.13 -22.14
N LEU A 162 -11.73 19.58 -21.62
CA LEU A 162 -10.98 18.51 -22.25
C LEU A 162 -10.35 17.57 -21.21
N LEU A 163 -9.88 16.41 -21.66
CA LEU A 163 -8.99 15.56 -20.88
C LEU A 163 -7.56 16.09 -21.03
N ARG A 164 -6.86 16.32 -19.93
CA ARG A 164 -5.50 16.89 -19.94
C ARG A 164 -4.53 16.05 -20.77
N THR A 165 -3.77 16.71 -21.63
CA THR A 165 -2.79 16.08 -22.53
C THR A 165 -1.40 15.93 -21.89
N HIS A 166 -1.19 16.59 -20.76
CA HIS A 166 0.02 16.58 -19.93
C HIS A 166 -0.33 17.00 -18.49
N THR A 167 0.58 16.79 -17.56
CA THR A 167 0.37 17.20 -16.16
C THR A 167 0.81 18.64 -15.86
N SER A 168 1.28 19.39 -16.88
CA SER A 168 1.63 20.81 -16.75
C SER A 168 0.43 21.69 -16.35
N SER A 169 -0.81 21.24 -16.59
CA SER A 169 -2.01 21.92 -16.08
C SER A 169 -2.01 22.04 -14.55
N VAL A 170 -1.45 21.06 -13.85
CA VAL A 170 -1.27 21.10 -12.38
C VAL A 170 -0.22 22.16 -12.01
N GLN A 171 0.86 22.26 -12.80
CA GLN A 171 1.87 23.31 -12.59
C GLN A 171 1.25 24.70 -12.75
N SER A 172 0.45 24.93 -13.80
CA SER A 172 -0.29 26.15 -14.02
C SER A 172 -1.21 26.51 -12.84
N ARG A 173 -1.96 25.52 -12.31
CA ARG A 173 -2.80 25.71 -11.12
C ARG A 173 -2.01 26.13 -9.89
N VAL A 174 -0.88 25.46 -9.62
CA VAL A 174 -0.04 25.79 -8.47
C VAL A 174 0.60 27.17 -8.62
N MET A 175 1.12 27.49 -9.80
CA MET A 175 1.69 28.81 -10.07
C MET A 175 0.65 29.95 -9.92
N SER A 176 -0.59 29.73 -10.34
CA SER A 176 -1.67 30.72 -10.21
C SER A 176 -2.18 30.86 -8.77
N ALA A 177 -2.00 29.84 -7.93
CA ALA A 177 -2.51 29.82 -6.54
C ALA A 177 -1.45 30.16 -5.49
N SER A 178 -0.16 30.18 -5.83
CA SER A 178 0.94 30.38 -4.88
C SER A 178 2.06 31.24 -5.47
N GLN A 179 2.91 31.75 -4.58
CA GLN A 179 4.10 32.52 -4.96
C GLN A 179 5.36 31.68 -4.77
N PRO A 180 6.44 31.93 -5.53
CA PRO A 180 7.73 31.28 -5.33
C PRO A 180 8.27 31.47 -3.89
N PRO A 181 9.02 30.50 -3.36
CA PRO A 181 9.58 29.35 -4.06
C PRO A 181 8.55 28.22 -4.28
N ILE A 182 8.48 27.70 -5.49
CA ILE A 182 7.64 26.57 -5.89
C ILE A 182 8.56 25.40 -6.27
N ARG A 183 8.37 24.24 -5.65
CA ARG A 183 9.15 23.04 -5.95
C ARG A 183 8.24 21.82 -5.85
N ILE A 184 7.72 21.39 -6.98
CA ILE A 184 6.69 20.34 -7.06
C ILE A 184 6.99 19.31 -8.15
N ILE A 185 6.47 18.09 -7.94
CA ILE A 185 6.25 17.11 -8.99
C ILE A 185 4.75 16.87 -9.15
N CYS A 186 4.33 16.62 -10.37
CA CYS A 186 2.93 16.41 -10.75
C CYS A 186 2.79 15.04 -11.41
N PRO A 187 2.68 13.93 -10.64
CA PRO A 187 2.38 12.63 -11.19
C PRO A 187 0.91 12.55 -11.61
N GLY A 188 0.62 11.93 -12.75
CA GLY A 188 -0.77 11.74 -13.14
C GLY A 188 -0.95 11.10 -14.51
N ARG A 189 -2.19 10.66 -14.74
CA ARG A 189 -2.63 10.15 -16.03
C ARG A 189 -2.92 11.30 -16.97
N VAL A 190 -2.57 11.09 -18.23
CA VAL A 190 -2.78 12.04 -19.32
C VAL A 190 -3.34 11.34 -20.54
N TYR A 191 -3.94 12.08 -21.45
CA TYR A 191 -4.74 11.55 -22.54
C TYR A 191 -4.35 12.20 -23.88
N ARG A 192 -4.17 11.37 -24.90
CA ARG A 192 -3.93 11.84 -26.28
C ARG A 192 -4.75 11.00 -27.23
N ASN A 193 -5.35 11.62 -28.22
CA ASN A 193 -6.17 10.93 -29.20
C ASN A 193 -5.29 10.18 -30.24
N GLU A 194 -4.50 9.25 -29.76
CA GLU A 194 -3.59 8.43 -30.57
C GLU A 194 -4.12 6.99 -30.75
N ALA A 195 -3.81 6.41 -31.90
CA ALA A 195 -4.13 4.99 -32.14
C ALA A 195 -3.29 4.08 -31.24
N ILE A 196 -3.96 3.14 -30.57
CA ILE A 196 -3.30 2.18 -29.67
C ILE A 196 -2.38 1.27 -30.45
N SER A 197 -1.12 1.19 -30.03
CA SER A 197 -0.07 0.34 -30.60
C SER A 197 0.89 -0.13 -29.51
N TYR A 198 1.87 -0.92 -29.88
CA TYR A 198 2.92 -1.32 -28.95
C TYR A 198 3.82 -0.15 -28.45
N ARG A 199 3.71 1.02 -29.06
CA ARG A 199 4.50 2.24 -28.73
C ARG A 199 3.67 3.43 -28.28
N ALA A 200 2.36 3.44 -28.49
CA ALA A 200 1.46 4.53 -28.19
C ALA A 200 0.15 4.00 -27.58
N HIS A 201 -0.43 4.76 -26.68
CA HIS A 201 -1.74 4.48 -26.10
C HIS A 201 -2.52 5.78 -25.96
N CYS A 202 -3.86 5.70 -25.99
CA CYS A 202 -4.72 6.87 -25.83
C CYS A 202 -4.70 7.48 -24.42
N PHE A 203 -4.13 6.80 -23.45
CA PHE A 203 -3.75 7.34 -22.15
C PHE A 203 -2.39 6.77 -21.71
N PHE A 204 -1.67 7.53 -20.93
CA PHE A 204 -0.43 7.11 -20.28
C PHE A 204 -0.18 7.94 -19.03
N HIS A 205 0.89 7.68 -18.32
CA HIS A 205 1.20 8.36 -17.06
C HIS A 205 2.45 9.22 -17.22
N GLN A 206 2.39 10.43 -16.70
CA GLN A 206 3.53 11.36 -16.64
C GLN A 206 3.90 11.69 -15.20
N VAL A 207 5.15 12.03 -14.99
CA VAL A 207 5.60 12.85 -13.88
C VAL A 207 6.26 14.07 -14.47
N GLU A 208 5.75 15.23 -14.12
CA GLU A 208 6.39 16.50 -14.45
C GLU A 208 6.90 17.16 -13.18
N ALA A 209 8.05 17.84 -13.25
CA ALA A 209 8.58 18.62 -12.16
C ALA A 209 8.68 20.08 -12.55
N LEU A 210 8.40 20.97 -11.58
CA LEU A 210 8.53 22.42 -11.69
C LEU A 210 9.31 22.94 -10.48
N TYR A 211 10.33 23.75 -10.76
CA TYR A 211 11.02 24.55 -9.75
C TYR A 211 11.07 26.00 -10.20
N VAL A 212 10.53 26.89 -9.38
CA VAL A 212 10.55 28.34 -9.61
C VAL A 212 11.05 29.02 -8.34
N ASP A 213 12.11 29.82 -8.47
CA ASP A 213 12.70 30.59 -7.39
C ASP A 213 13.53 31.75 -7.97
N GLN A 214 14.21 32.51 -7.12
CA GLN A 214 15.16 33.53 -7.58
C GLN A 214 16.45 32.89 -8.12
N ASN A 215 16.96 33.41 -9.23
CA ASN A 215 18.24 33.01 -9.83
C ASN A 215 18.35 31.53 -10.23
N VAL A 216 17.23 30.86 -10.54
CA VAL A 216 17.26 29.49 -11.06
C VAL A 216 17.86 29.48 -12.44
N SER A 217 18.78 28.54 -12.72
CA SER A 217 19.55 28.47 -13.94
C SER A 217 19.42 27.13 -14.66
N PHE A 218 19.81 27.09 -15.92
CA PHE A 218 19.91 25.85 -16.70
C PHE A 218 20.96 24.88 -16.12
N ALA A 219 21.94 25.38 -15.37
CA ALA A 219 22.91 24.53 -14.66
C ALA A 219 22.25 23.76 -13.52
N ASP A 220 21.30 24.38 -12.81
CA ASP A 220 20.52 23.72 -11.75
C ASP A 220 19.63 22.59 -12.35
N LEU A 221 18.97 22.88 -13.46
CA LEU A 221 18.22 21.86 -14.22
C LEU A 221 19.14 20.69 -14.58
N LYS A 222 20.31 20.95 -15.15
CA LYS A 222 21.25 19.90 -15.57
C LYS A 222 21.71 19.04 -14.41
N GLN A 223 21.94 19.61 -13.22
CA GLN A 223 22.31 18.88 -12.02
C GLN A 223 21.18 17.92 -11.56
N VAL A 224 19.94 18.43 -11.52
CA VAL A 224 18.76 17.62 -11.14
C VAL A 224 18.58 16.48 -12.14
N LEU A 225 18.70 16.73 -13.42
CA LEU A 225 18.61 15.71 -14.47
C LEU A 225 19.68 14.63 -14.34
N LEU A 226 20.92 15.02 -14.06
CA LEU A 226 22.02 14.06 -13.85
C LEU A 226 21.79 13.23 -12.59
N PHE A 227 21.40 13.85 -11.49
CA PHE A 227 21.08 13.16 -10.24
C PHE A 227 19.94 12.15 -10.46
N PHE A 228 18.85 12.59 -11.08
CA PHE A 228 17.73 11.70 -11.39
C PHE A 228 18.17 10.49 -12.24
N ALA A 229 18.94 10.73 -13.31
CA ALA A 229 19.39 9.67 -14.20
C ALA A 229 20.28 8.65 -13.48
N GLN A 230 21.17 9.10 -12.60
CA GLN A 230 22.06 8.23 -11.85
C GLN A 230 21.34 7.42 -10.78
N GLU A 231 20.39 8.03 -10.06
CA GLU A 231 19.59 7.34 -9.06
C GLU A 231 18.67 6.28 -9.70
N MET A 232 18.04 6.61 -10.83
CA MET A 232 17.07 5.74 -11.50
C MET A 232 17.70 4.60 -12.30
N PHE A 233 18.85 4.84 -12.94
CA PHE A 233 19.46 3.91 -13.90
C PHE A 233 20.87 3.46 -13.52
N GLY A 234 21.42 3.96 -12.43
CA GLY A 234 22.74 3.61 -11.91
C GLY A 234 23.79 4.72 -12.09
N ALA A 235 24.79 4.73 -11.19
CA ALA A 235 25.79 5.79 -11.06
C ALA A 235 26.62 6.08 -12.33
N ASP A 236 26.80 5.09 -13.20
CA ASP A 236 27.56 5.24 -14.46
C ASP A 236 26.73 5.84 -15.60
N THR A 237 25.45 6.16 -15.36
CA THR A 237 24.55 6.71 -16.38
C THR A 237 25.02 8.09 -16.80
N LYS A 238 25.19 8.27 -18.09
CA LYS A 238 25.51 9.57 -18.70
C LYS A 238 24.27 10.19 -19.31
N ILE A 239 24.18 11.51 -19.25
CA ILE A 239 23.11 12.28 -19.89
C ILE A 239 23.64 13.05 -21.09
N ARG A 240 22.76 13.29 -22.05
CA ARG A 240 22.99 14.18 -23.20
C ARG A 240 21.74 15.01 -23.39
N LEU A 241 21.89 16.33 -23.48
CA LEU A 241 20.82 17.26 -23.78
C LEU A 241 20.90 17.63 -25.26
N ARG A 242 19.78 17.49 -25.95
CA ARG A 242 19.63 17.91 -27.35
C ARG A 242 18.66 19.11 -27.39
N PRO A 243 18.98 20.20 -28.10
CA PRO A 243 18.05 21.29 -28.29
C PRO A 243 16.70 20.79 -28.84
N SER A 244 15.62 21.31 -28.31
CA SER A 244 14.25 21.03 -28.73
C SER A 244 13.41 22.29 -28.61
N TYR A 245 12.13 22.21 -28.91
CA TYR A 245 11.19 23.30 -28.77
C TYR A 245 9.93 22.82 -28.04
N PHE A 246 9.57 23.58 -27.00
CA PHE A 246 8.27 23.45 -26.34
C PHE A 246 7.71 24.85 -26.09
N PRO A 247 6.40 25.08 -26.26
CA PRO A 247 5.81 26.42 -26.13
C PRO A 247 6.01 27.06 -24.74
N PHE A 248 6.14 26.23 -23.71
CA PHE A 248 6.21 26.61 -22.29
C PHE A 248 7.63 26.71 -21.72
N THR A 249 8.66 26.44 -22.52
CA THR A 249 10.06 26.52 -22.06
C THR A 249 10.97 27.13 -23.12
N GLU A 250 11.94 27.97 -22.66
CA GLU A 250 13.02 28.56 -23.49
C GLU A 250 14.25 28.86 -22.62
N PRO A 251 15.44 28.27 -22.86
CA PRO A 251 15.70 27.21 -23.84
C PRO A 251 15.08 25.87 -23.46
N SER A 252 14.72 25.10 -24.49
CA SER A 252 14.17 23.76 -24.35
C SER A 252 15.17 22.69 -24.76
N ALA A 253 15.09 21.52 -24.17
CA ALA A 253 15.91 20.36 -24.52
C ALA A 253 15.18 19.04 -24.31
N GLU A 254 15.56 18.04 -25.08
CA GLU A 254 15.26 16.64 -24.80
C GLU A 254 16.46 15.99 -24.13
N MET A 255 16.23 15.19 -23.09
CA MET A 255 17.29 14.47 -22.40
C MET A 255 17.34 13.01 -22.83
N ASP A 256 18.51 12.62 -23.32
CA ASP A 256 18.86 11.22 -23.56
C ASP A 256 19.74 10.70 -22.43
N ILE A 257 19.58 9.41 -22.08
CA ILE A 257 20.53 8.68 -21.24
C ILE A 257 21.36 7.69 -22.09
N SER A 258 22.57 7.37 -21.63
CA SER A 258 23.30 6.23 -22.19
C SER A 258 22.48 4.96 -22.02
N CYS A 259 22.30 4.19 -23.09
CA CYS A 259 21.47 2.99 -23.06
C CYS A 259 22.01 1.98 -22.05
N ASN A 260 21.27 1.75 -20.97
CA ASN A 260 21.62 0.82 -19.89
C ASN A 260 21.53 -0.67 -20.32
N ILE A 261 20.81 -0.96 -21.42
CA ILE A 261 20.66 -2.32 -21.94
C ILE A 261 21.95 -2.80 -22.64
N CYS A 262 22.59 -1.92 -23.41
CA CYS A 262 23.80 -2.26 -24.17
C CYS A 262 25.06 -1.52 -23.69
N GLY A 263 24.99 -0.78 -22.60
CA GLY A 263 26.09 0.02 -22.07
C GLY A 263 26.61 1.08 -23.06
N GLY A 264 25.71 1.66 -23.86
CA GLY A 264 26.04 2.67 -24.87
C GLY A 264 26.62 2.13 -26.19
N LYS A 265 26.76 0.82 -26.37
CA LYS A 265 27.35 0.20 -27.56
C LYS A 265 26.45 0.19 -28.80
N GLY A 266 25.17 0.39 -28.61
CA GLY A 266 24.15 0.28 -29.65
C GLY A 266 23.45 -1.08 -29.66
N CYS A 267 22.08 -1.09 -29.62
CA CYS A 267 21.26 -2.28 -29.74
C CYS A 267 19.93 -1.92 -30.40
N ASN A 268 19.08 -2.92 -30.67
CA ASN A 268 17.78 -2.70 -31.30
C ASN A 268 16.87 -1.77 -30.49
N PHE A 269 16.96 -1.79 -29.16
CA PHE A 269 16.17 -0.92 -28.28
C PHE A 269 16.52 0.56 -28.48
N CYS A 270 17.80 0.91 -28.46
CA CYS A 270 18.29 2.27 -28.70
C CYS A 270 18.47 2.59 -30.21
N LYS A 271 17.96 1.75 -31.10
CA LYS A 271 18.14 1.87 -32.58
C LYS A 271 19.59 2.06 -32.98
N HIS A 272 20.50 1.33 -32.34
CA HIS A 272 21.95 1.34 -32.53
C HIS A 272 22.65 2.68 -32.24
N THR A 273 21.95 3.66 -31.64
CA THR A 273 22.53 4.99 -31.31
C THR A 273 23.35 4.99 -30.03
N GLY A 274 23.14 4.01 -29.14
CA GLY A 274 23.71 3.99 -27.78
C GLY A 274 23.01 4.93 -26.80
N TRP A 275 21.98 5.69 -27.23
CA TRP A 275 21.27 6.68 -26.43
C TRP A 275 19.76 6.44 -26.47
N VAL A 276 19.07 6.78 -25.39
CA VAL A 276 17.62 6.66 -25.29
C VAL A 276 17.07 7.93 -24.69
N GLU A 277 16.18 8.59 -25.43
CA GLU A 277 15.42 9.72 -24.93
C GLU A 277 14.47 9.28 -23.83
N ILE A 278 14.41 10.03 -22.72
CA ILE A 278 13.55 9.71 -21.57
C ILE A 278 12.64 10.84 -21.13
N LEU A 279 12.97 12.11 -21.42
CA LEU A 279 12.17 13.26 -20.99
C LEU A 279 12.45 14.52 -21.83
N GLY A 280 11.49 15.43 -21.82
CA GLY A 280 11.66 16.82 -22.23
C GLY A 280 11.88 17.73 -21.04
N CYS A 281 12.63 18.82 -21.22
CA CYS A 281 12.93 19.78 -20.16
C CYS A 281 13.27 21.17 -20.73
N GLY A 282 13.30 22.17 -19.85
CA GLY A 282 13.75 23.51 -20.24
C GLY A 282 13.58 24.53 -19.11
N MET A 283 14.03 25.74 -19.37
CA MET A 283 13.73 26.87 -18.49
C MET A 283 12.29 27.34 -18.77
N VAL A 284 11.54 27.63 -17.71
CA VAL A 284 10.15 28.11 -17.86
C VAL A 284 10.15 29.43 -18.62
N ASP A 285 9.32 29.49 -19.66
CA ASP A 285 9.17 30.71 -20.45
C ASP A 285 8.63 31.85 -19.57
N PRO A 286 9.21 33.08 -19.65
CA PRO A 286 8.72 34.24 -18.91
C PRO A 286 7.21 34.52 -19.10
N ASN A 287 6.67 34.28 -20.28
CA ASN A 287 5.24 34.46 -20.54
C ASN A 287 4.37 33.50 -19.71
N VAL A 288 4.86 32.28 -19.44
CA VAL A 288 4.16 31.31 -18.59
C VAL A 288 4.11 31.79 -17.15
N LEU A 289 5.23 32.33 -16.62
CA LEU A 289 5.28 32.90 -15.27
C LEU A 289 4.30 34.09 -15.15
N GLU A 290 4.34 35.00 -16.11
CA GLU A 290 3.47 36.16 -16.11
C GLU A 290 1.99 35.80 -16.26
N SER A 291 1.65 34.86 -17.13
CA SER A 291 0.28 34.35 -17.28
C SER A 291 -0.27 33.76 -15.96
N CYS A 292 0.60 33.22 -15.13
CA CYS A 292 0.25 32.69 -13.81
C CYS A 292 0.39 33.74 -12.67
N GLY A 293 0.71 35.01 -12.97
CA GLY A 293 0.83 36.09 -11.99
C GLY A 293 2.17 36.06 -11.18
N ILE A 294 3.21 35.49 -11.74
CA ILE A 294 4.57 35.45 -11.16
C ILE A 294 5.45 36.43 -11.92
N ASP A 295 6.13 37.35 -11.20
CA ASP A 295 7.04 38.37 -11.75
C ASP A 295 8.29 37.73 -12.37
N SER A 296 8.31 37.61 -13.71
CA SER A 296 9.41 37.00 -14.47
C SER A 296 10.74 37.78 -14.40
N THR A 297 10.70 39.04 -13.93
CA THR A 297 11.92 39.85 -13.72
C THR A 297 12.66 39.46 -12.42
N LYS A 298 11.97 38.83 -11.47
CA LYS A 298 12.51 38.42 -10.17
C LYS A 298 12.74 36.92 -10.09
N TYR A 299 11.88 36.16 -10.72
CA TYR A 299 11.84 34.71 -10.63
C TYR A 299 12.15 34.06 -11.98
N SER A 300 12.86 32.96 -11.90
CA SER A 300 13.10 32.06 -13.02
C SER A 300 12.82 30.64 -12.58
N GLY A 301 12.68 29.72 -13.52
CA GLY A 301 12.39 28.34 -13.16
C GLY A 301 12.79 27.37 -14.25
N TYR A 302 12.76 26.11 -13.92
CA TYR A 302 12.85 25.04 -14.90
C TYR A 302 11.71 24.05 -14.72
N ALA A 303 11.36 23.41 -15.84
CA ALA A 303 10.41 22.30 -15.87
C ALA A 303 11.02 21.10 -16.61
N LEU A 304 10.54 19.91 -16.27
CA LEU A 304 10.84 18.68 -16.97
C LEU A 304 9.63 17.75 -16.92
N GLY A 305 9.48 16.89 -17.94
CA GLY A 305 8.36 15.96 -18.03
C GLY A 305 8.77 14.62 -18.64
N MET A 306 8.41 13.53 -17.97
CA MET A 306 8.73 12.17 -18.36
C MET A 306 7.50 11.27 -18.38
N GLY A 307 7.43 10.35 -19.36
CA GLY A 307 6.44 9.29 -19.40
C GLY A 307 6.86 8.12 -18.53
N ILE A 308 6.02 7.72 -17.57
CA ILE A 308 6.32 6.62 -16.64
C ILE A 308 6.49 5.30 -17.39
N GLU A 309 5.64 5.04 -18.40
CA GLU A 309 5.74 3.84 -19.24
C GLU A 309 7.10 3.73 -19.92
N ARG A 310 7.65 4.86 -20.39
CA ARG A 310 8.96 4.91 -21.04
C ARG A 310 10.08 4.52 -20.09
N ILE A 311 10.05 5.05 -18.88
CA ILE A 311 11.00 4.72 -17.80
C ILE A 311 10.84 3.25 -17.41
N THR A 312 9.60 2.77 -17.26
CA THR A 312 9.28 1.39 -16.89
C THR A 312 9.75 0.40 -17.95
N ASN A 313 9.56 0.72 -19.23
CA ASN A 313 10.08 -0.08 -20.35
C ASN A 313 11.60 -0.25 -20.28
N LEU A 314 12.33 0.82 -19.99
CA LEU A 314 13.77 0.79 -19.84
C LEU A 314 14.22 -0.04 -18.65
N LYS A 315 13.56 0.15 -17.51
CA LYS A 315 13.91 -0.51 -16.24
C LYS A 315 13.66 -2.01 -16.28
N TYR A 316 12.47 -2.40 -16.74
CA TYR A 316 12.00 -3.79 -16.72
C TYR A 316 12.08 -4.49 -18.09
N ARG A 317 12.60 -3.81 -19.13
CA ARG A 317 12.74 -4.34 -20.49
C ARG A 317 11.42 -4.81 -21.11
N VAL A 318 10.34 -4.10 -20.82
CA VAL A 318 9.03 -4.32 -21.42
C VAL A 318 9.03 -3.69 -22.81
N SER A 319 8.62 -4.44 -23.83
CA SER A 319 8.68 -4.00 -25.22
C SER A 319 7.34 -3.56 -25.81
N ASP A 320 6.25 -3.77 -25.09
CA ASP A 320 4.89 -3.47 -25.53
C ASP A 320 4.12 -2.72 -24.44
N LEU A 321 3.75 -1.47 -24.74
CA LEU A 321 3.02 -0.60 -23.80
C LEU A 321 1.64 -1.13 -23.42
N ARG A 322 1.00 -1.92 -24.28
CA ARG A 322 -0.36 -2.44 -24.05
C ARG A 322 -0.42 -3.35 -22.82
N LEU A 323 0.68 -4.05 -22.51
CA LEU A 323 0.78 -4.92 -21.34
C LEU A 323 0.50 -4.19 -20.02
N PHE A 324 0.75 -2.89 -19.96
CA PHE A 324 0.45 -2.09 -18.76
C PHE A 324 -1.04 -1.82 -18.55
N SER A 325 -1.86 -1.97 -19.58
CA SER A 325 -3.30 -1.67 -19.55
C SER A 325 -4.20 -2.90 -19.71
N GLU A 326 -3.66 -4.03 -20.18
CA GLU A 326 -4.43 -5.26 -20.44
C GLU A 326 -4.82 -6.06 -19.18
N ASN A 327 -4.22 -5.73 -18.03
CA ASN A 327 -4.45 -6.42 -16.76
C ASN A 327 -4.22 -7.95 -16.81
N ASP A 328 -3.25 -8.40 -17.61
CA ASP A 328 -2.89 -9.81 -17.72
C ASP A 328 -2.15 -10.27 -16.45
N VAL A 329 -2.76 -11.18 -15.71
CA VAL A 329 -2.19 -11.72 -14.45
C VAL A 329 -0.81 -12.34 -14.67
N ARG A 330 -0.56 -13.00 -15.81
CA ARG A 330 0.74 -13.61 -16.13
C ARG A 330 1.84 -12.55 -16.28
N PHE A 331 1.49 -11.36 -16.77
CA PHE A 331 2.40 -10.23 -16.83
C PHE A 331 2.64 -9.66 -15.44
N LEU A 332 1.58 -9.40 -14.67
CA LEU A 332 1.66 -8.82 -13.33
C LEU A 332 2.44 -9.73 -12.35
N GLU A 333 2.25 -11.04 -12.43
CA GLU A 333 2.94 -12.01 -11.58
C GLU A 333 4.48 -11.98 -11.69
N GLN A 334 5.03 -11.45 -12.79
CA GLN A 334 6.46 -11.30 -12.97
C GLN A 334 7.09 -10.27 -12.02
N PHE A 335 6.26 -9.39 -11.42
CA PHE A 335 6.70 -8.31 -10.53
C PHE A 335 6.56 -8.63 -9.03
N LYS A 336 6.30 -9.89 -8.64
CA LYS A 336 6.14 -10.31 -7.23
C LYS A 336 7.35 -9.96 -6.35
N ALA A 337 8.55 -9.99 -6.91
CA ALA A 337 9.80 -9.69 -6.22
C ALA A 337 10.32 -8.26 -6.47
N ALA A 338 9.58 -7.44 -7.23
CA ALA A 338 9.97 -6.06 -7.49
C ALA A 338 9.58 -5.18 -6.29
N HIS A 339 10.54 -4.42 -5.78
CA HIS A 339 10.42 -3.50 -4.65
C HIS A 339 10.66 -2.07 -5.11
#